data_7608ad356e62882c2a935e705507251e
#
_entry.id   7608ad356e62882c2a935e705507251e
#
_cell.length_a   1.000
_cell.length_b   1.000
_cell.length_c   1.000
_cell.angle_alpha   90.00
_cell.angle_beta   90.00
_cell.angle_gamma   90.00
#
_symmetry.space_group_name_H-M   'P 1'
#
loop_
_entity.id
_entity.type
_entity.pdbx_description
1 polymer ?
#
loop_
_entity_poly.entity_id
_entity_poly.type
_entity_poly.pdbx_seq_one_letter_code
_entity_poly.pdbx_strand_id
1 'polypeptide(L)'
;AACVFFMKKDLNQWVQRCLTGFAAGVMVAASVWSLLIPAIEQSGGMGKLSFIPAAAGFWAGVLFLLLLDHIIPHLHQQTDKAEGPKSNLQRTTMLVLAVTLHNIPEGMAVGVVYAGYLTGNAQITLMGALVLSLGIAIQNFPEGAIISLPLRSEGMGKMKAFAGGVLSGIVEPVGAV
;
A
#
# COMPACT_ATOMS: atom_id res chain seq x y z
N ALA A 1 9.54 -4.96 8.20
CA ALA A 1 9.77 -6.40 8.50
C ALA A 1 10.98 -6.63 9.41
N ALA A 2 12.11 -5.93 9.24
CA ALA A 2 13.35 -6.14 10.00
C ALA A 2 13.21 -5.95 11.54
N CYS A 3 12.17 -5.26 12.00
CA CYS A 3 11.86 -5.07 13.42
C CYS A 3 11.83 -6.39 14.21
N VAL A 4 11.46 -7.51 13.58
CA VAL A 4 11.37 -8.83 14.21
C VAL A 4 12.70 -9.34 14.78
N PHE A 5 13.83 -8.86 14.28
CA PHE A 5 15.16 -9.24 14.80
C PHE A 5 15.51 -8.54 16.11
N PHE A 6 15.02 -7.32 16.32
CA PHE A 6 15.35 -6.45 17.44
C PHE A 6 14.29 -6.46 18.53
N MET A 7 13.03 -6.65 18.17
CA MET A 7 11.90 -6.62 19.09
C MET A 7 11.55 -8.03 19.58
N LYS A 8 11.30 -8.14 20.89
CA LYS A 8 10.91 -9.40 21.55
C LYS A 8 9.40 -9.47 21.82
N LYS A 9 8.69 -8.34 21.73
CA LYS A 9 7.26 -8.20 22.01
C LYS A 9 6.62 -7.38 20.91
N ASP A 10 5.29 -7.45 20.83
CA ASP A 10 4.49 -6.60 19.95
C ASP A 10 4.75 -5.11 20.22
N LEU A 11 4.52 -4.29 19.19
CA LEU A 11 4.60 -2.85 19.32
C LEU A 11 3.59 -2.35 20.36
N ASN A 12 4.00 -1.38 21.18
CA ASN A 12 3.07 -0.66 22.03
C ASN A 12 1.94 -0.08 21.17
N GLN A 13 0.70 -0.20 21.62
CA GLN A 13 -0.49 0.26 20.89
C GLN A 13 -0.41 1.72 20.45
N TRP A 14 0.18 2.60 21.27
CA TRP A 14 0.37 4.00 20.91
C TRP A 14 1.35 4.16 19.75
N VAL A 15 2.48 3.47 19.80
CA VAL A 15 3.47 3.46 18.71
C VAL A 15 2.83 2.92 17.44
N GLN A 16 2.09 1.82 17.52
CA GLN A 16 1.39 1.25 16.37
C GLN A 16 0.39 2.24 15.77
N ARG A 17 -0.44 2.89 16.59
CA ARG A 17 -1.40 3.91 16.13
C ARG A 17 -0.71 5.10 15.48
N CYS A 18 0.39 5.58 16.06
CA CYS A 18 1.17 6.67 15.46
C CYS A 18 1.77 6.29 14.10
N LEU A 19 2.33 5.09 13.98
CA LEU A 19 2.91 4.59 12.74
C LEU A 19 1.83 4.40 11.66
N THR A 20 0.68 3.82 12.03
CA THR A 20 -0.45 3.64 11.11
C THR A 20 -1.03 4.98 10.66
N GLY A 21 -1.22 5.93 11.60
CA GLY A 21 -1.68 7.28 11.27
C GLY A 21 -0.70 8.04 10.38
N PHE A 22 0.60 7.88 10.62
CA PHE A 22 1.64 8.46 9.76
C PHE A 22 1.58 7.86 8.34
N ALA A 23 1.52 6.54 8.22
CA ALA A 23 1.40 5.85 6.92
C ALA A 23 0.15 6.33 6.16
N ALA A 24 -1.02 6.37 6.83
CA ALA A 24 -2.25 6.87 6.24
C ALA A 24 -2.11 8.33 5.76
N GLY A 25 -1.44 9.19 6.53
CA GLY A 25 -1.16 10.58 6.14
C GLY A 25 -0.30 10.67 4.88
N VAL A 26 0.75 9.84 4.78
CA VAL A 26 1.60 9.76 3.59
C VAL A 26 0.79 9.31 2.37
N MET A 27 -0.06 8.27 2.51
CA MET A 27 -0.91 7.77 1.43
C MET A 27 -1.88 8.85 0.92
N VAL A 28 -2.55 9.58 1.83
CA VAL A 28 -3.45 10.69 1.44
C VAL A 28 -2.67 11.79 0.72
N ALA A 29 -1.51 12.19 1.25
CA ALA A 29 -0.66 13.19 0.62
C ALA A 29 -0.21 12.75 -0.78
N ALA A 30 0.27 11.52 -0.93
CA ALA A 30 0.67 10.95 -2.22
C ALA A 30 -0.50 10.93 -3.22
N SER A 31 -1.67 10.48 -2.79
CA SER A 31 -2.87 10.42 -3.64
C SER A 31 -3.28 11.80 -4.16
N VAL A 32 -3.25 12.82 -3.31
CA VAL A 32 -3.67 14.18 -3.69
C VAL A 32 -2.60 14.87 -4.54
N TRP A 33 -1.36 14.99 -4.03
CA TRP A 33 -0.33 15.81 -4.65
C TRP A 33 0.43 15.12 -5.78
N SER A 34 0.61 13.80 -5.71
CA SER A 34 1.38 13.08 -6.72
C SER A 34 0.54 12.44 -7.82
N LEU A 35 -0.78 12.25 -7.60
CA LEU A 35 -1.66 11.57 -8.55
C LEU A 35 -2.84 12.44 -8.99
N LEU A 36 -3.72 12.88 -8.08
CA LEU A 36 -4.97 13.56 -8.45
C LEU A 36 -4.72 14.95 -9.04
N ILE A 37 -3.90 15.77 -8.40
CA ILE A 37 -3.60 17.11 -8.90
C ILE A 37 -2.95 17.07 -10.28
N PRO A 38 -1.87 16.28 -10.51
CA PRO A 38 -1.29 16.14 -11.86
C PRO A 38 -2.27 15.61 -12.90
N ALA A 39 -3.15 14.67 -12.53
CA ALA A 39 -4.17 14.16 -13.45
C ALA A 39 -5.18 15.23 -13.88
N ILE A 40 -5.60 16.10 -12.95
CA ILE A 40 -6.49 17.24 -13.25
C ILE A 40 -5.77 18.27 -14.14
N GLU A 41 -4.51 18.57 -13.84
CA GLU A 41 -3.70 19.52 -14.61
C GLU A 41 -3.45 19.04 -16.05
N GLN A 42 -3.15 17.73 -16.24
CA GLN A 42 -3.04 17.12 -17.56
C GLN A 42 -4.33 17.22 -18.37
N SER A 43 -5.47 17.18 -17.70
CA SER A 43 -6.79 17.27 -18.31
C SER A 43 -7.27 18.72 -18.51
N GLY A 44 -6.39 19.72 -18.35
CA GLY A 44 -6.72 21.16 -18.41
C GLY A 44 -7.39 21.59 -19.71
N GLY A 45 -7.11 20.92 -20.85
CA GLY A 45 -7.79 21.14 -22.13
C GLY A 45 -9.30 20.90 -22.11
N MET A 46 -9.83 20.19 -21.11
CA MET A 46 -11.26 19.95 -20.90
C MET A 46 -11.97 21.10 -20.13
N GLY A 47 -11.25 22.15 -19.77
CA GLY A 47 -11.81 23.30 -19.05
C GLY A 47 -12.44 22.90 -17.71
N LYS A 48 -13.73 23.21 -17.52
CA LYS A 48 -14.45 22.89 -16.27
C LYS A 48 -14.63 21.38 -16.00
N LEU A 49 -14.40 20.55 -16.99
CA LEU A 49 -14.54 19.08 -16.90
C LEU A 49 -13.19 18.37 -16.64
N SER A 50 -12.12 19.11 -16.40
CA SER A 50 -10.76 18.57 -16.17
C SER A 50 -10.67 17.61 -14.98
N PHE A 51 -11.58 17.69 -14.03
CA PHE A 51 -11.64 16.77 -12.89
C PHE A 51 -12.20 15.39 -13.22
N ILE A 52 -12.92 15.22 -14.34
CA ILE A 52 -13.62 13.97 -14.68
C ILE A 52 -12.65 12.78 -14.81
N PRO A 53 -11.52 12.85 -15.54
CA PRO A 53 -10.60 11.71 -15.64
C PRO A 53 -10.03 11.31 -14.27
N ALA A 54 -9.67 12.27 -13.43
CA ALA A 54 -9.17 12.00 -12.08
C ALA A 54 -10.25 11.36 -11.19
N ALA A 55 -11.48 11.87 -11.23
CA ALA A 55 -12.61 11.30 -10.49
C ALA A 55 -12.97 9.90 -11.01
N ALA A 56 -13.00 9.67 -12.31
CA ALA A 56 -13.27 8.36 -12.89
C ALA A 56 -12.19 7.33 -12.50
N GLY A 57 -10.90 7.73 -12.59
CA GLY A 57 -9.79 6.88 -12.15
C GLY A 57 -9.86 6.56 -10.66
N PHE A 58 -10.18 7.54 -9.81
CA PHE A 58 -10.36 7.33 -8.38
C PHE A 58 -11.46 6.29 -8.09
N TRP A 59 -12.64 6.46 -8.68
CA TRP A 59 -13.75 5.52 -8.51
C TRP A 59 -13.46 4.13 -9.11
N ALA A 60 -12.79 4.08 -10.25
CA ALA A 60 -12.33 2.80 -10.82
C ALA A 60 -11.37 2.06 -9.87
N GLY A 61 -10.44 2.79 -9.24
CA GLY A 61 -9.55 2.24 -8.22
C GLY A 61 -10.31 1.72 -6.99
N VAL A 62 -11.28 2.48 -6.49
CA VAL A 62 -12.15 2.04 -5.37
C VAL A 62 -12.90 0.77 -5.73
N LEU A 63 -13.52 0.71 -6.91
CA LEU A 63 -14.25 -0.48 -7.38
C LEU A 63 -13.33 -1.67 -7.58
N PHE A 64 -12.12 -1.44 -8.10
CA PHE A 64 -11.10 -2.49 -8.25
C PHE A 64 -10.69 -3.07 -6.90
N LEU A 65 -10.42 -2.22 -5.90
CA LEU A 65 -10.08 -2.69 -4.54
C LEU A 65 -11.24 -3.45 -3.89
N LEU A 66 -12.48 -2.95 -4.02
CA LEU A 66 -13.66 -3.65 -3.53
C LEU A 66 -13.86 -5.02 -4.21
N LEU A 67 -13.53 -5.11 -5.50
CA LEU A 67 -13.56 -6.39 -6.21
C LEU A 67 -12.51 -7.35 -5.65
N LEU A 68 -11.27 -6.91 -5.47
CA LEU A 68 -10.21 -7.73 -4.87
C LEU A 68 -10.59 -8.18 -3.46
N ASP A 69 -11.14 -7.28 -2.66
CA ASP A 69 -11.64 -7.54 -1.31
C ASP A 69 -12.71 -8.65 -1.30
N HIS A 70 -13.58 -8.65 -2.29
CA HIS A 70 -14.63 -9.65 -2.42
C HIS A 70 -14.13 -11.02 -2.91
N ILE A 71 -13.12 -11.07 -3.78
CA ILE A 71 -12.67 -12.33 -4.42
C ILE A 71 -11.50 -13.00 -3.72
N ILE A 72 -10.76 -12.30 -2.86
CA ILE A 72 -9.59 -12.83 -2.17
C ILE A 72 -9.90 -13.02 -0.69
N PRO A 73 -9.73 -14.25 -0.14
CA PRO A 73 -9.92 -14.48 1.28
C PRO A 73 -8.80 -13.81 2.06
N HIS A 74 -9.14 -12.84 2.91
CA HIS A 74 -8.17 -12.09 3.70
C HIS A 74 -8.72 -11.76 5.09
N LEU A 75 -7.87 -11.30 5.99
CA LEU A 75 -8.22 -10.95 7.36
C LEU A 75 -7.52 -9.67 7.77
N HIS A 76 -8.25 -8.72 8.32
CA HIS A 76 -7.67 -7.54 8.94
C HIS A 76 -7.23 -7.80 10.38
N GLN A 77 -6.14 -7.16 10.81
CA GLN A 77 -5.51 -7.38 12.11
C GLN A 77 -6.46 -7.18 13.31
N GLN A 78 -7.43 -6.29 13.17
CA GLN A 78 -8.35 -5.90 14.25
C GLN A 78 -9.69 -6.67 14.23
N THR A 79 -9.87 -7.61 13.31
CA THR A 79 -11.09 -8.40 13.16
C THR A 79 -10.80 -9.88 13.32
N ASP A 80 -11.76 -10.62 13.90
CA ASP A 80 -11.71 -12.08 13.97
C ASP A 80 -12.51 -12.75 12.85
N LYS A 81 -13.14 -11.94 11.99
CA LYS A 81 -13.92 -12.43 10.85
C LYS A 81 -13.12 -12.24 9.58
N ALA A 82 -12.87 -13.34 8.88
CA ALA A 82 -12.29 -13.31 7.55
C ALA A 82 -13.30 -12.71 6.56
N GLU A 83 -12.80 -11.91 5.64
CA GLU A 83 -13.54 -11.33 4.52
C GLU A 83 -13.23 -12.08 3.23
N GLY A 84 -14.08 -11.91 2.20
CA GLY A 84 -13.99 -12.64 0.95
C GLY A 84 -14.56 -14.07 1.03
N PRO A 85 -14.20 -14.96 0.08
CA PRO A 85 -14.70 -16.33 0.03
C PRO A 85 -14.27 -17.16 1.23
N LYS A 86 -15.12 -18.10 1.66
CA LYS A 86 -14.77 -19.06 2.72
C LYS A 86 -13.49 -19.82 2.33
N SER A 87 -12.49 -19.78 3.20
CA SER A 87 -11.19 -20.38 2.97
C SER A 87 -10.70 -21.12 4.20
N ASN A 88 -9.95 -22.19 3.99
CA ASN A 88 -9.24 -22.93 5.03
C ASN A 88 -7.81 -22.40 5.27
N LEU A 89 -7.49 -21.22 4.73
CA LEU A 89 -6.18 -20.59 4.93
C LEU A 89 -5.96 -20.24 6.42
N GLN A 90 -4.72 -20.37 6.86
CA GLN A 90 -4.34 -19.95 8.20
C GLN A 90 -4.53 -18.46 8.37
N ARG A 91 -4.88 -18.02 9.60
CA ARG A 91 -5.03 -16.61 9.97
C ARG A 91 -3.85 -15.75 9.50
N THR A 92 -2.64 -16.24 9.70
CA THR A 92 -1.39 -15.58 9.29
C THR A 92 -1.32 -15.34 7.78
N THR A 93 -1.72 -16.33 6.98
CA THR A 93 -1.74 -16.21 5.51
C THR A 93 -2.75 -15.16 5.07
N MET A 94 -3.93 -15.12 5.68
CA MET A 94 -4.97 -14.13 5.37
C MET A 94 -4.54 -12.70 5.75
N LEU A 95 -3.81 -12.52 6.85
CA LEU A 95 -3.22 -11.23 7.23
C LEU A 95 -2.18 -10.76 6.21
N VAL A 96 -1.30 -11.67 5.76
CA VAL A 96 -0.31 -11.33 4.72
C VAL A 96 -1.00 -10.95 3.41
N LEU A 97 -2.05 -11.69 3.00
CA LEU A 97 -2.82 -11.38 1.80
C LEU A 97 -3.48 -9.99 1.88
N ALA A 98 -4.06 -9.62 3.02
CA ALA A 98 -4.66 -8.31 3.22
C ALA A 98 -3.68 -7.17 2.88
N VAL A 99 -2.47 -7.20 3.45
CA VAL A 99 -1.47 -6.15 3.19
C VAL A 99 -0.92 -6.25 1.77
N THR A 100 -0.71 -7.46 1.24
CA THR A 100 -0.27 -7.66 -0.14
C THR A 100 -1.24 -7.01 -1.13
N LEU A 101 -2.55 -7.09 -0.91
CA LEU A 101 -3.56 -6.45 -1.73
C LEU A 101 -3.45 -4.91 -1.74
N HIS A 102 -3.12 -4.31 -0.60
CA HIS A 102 -2.92 -2.87 -0.49
C HIS A 102 -1.64 -2.42 -1.20
N ASN A 103 -0.59 -3.22 -1.15
CA ASN A 103 0.72 -2.88 -1.73
C ASN A 103 0.73 -2.93 -3.27
N ILE A 104 -0.17 -3.67 -3.92
CA ILE A 104 -0.26 -3.70 -5.39
C ILE A 104 -0.57 -2.31 -5.98
N PRO A 105 -1.65 -1.60 -5.57
CA PRO A 105 -1.93 -0.25 -6.05
C PRO A 105 -0.83 0.76 -5.74
N GLU A 106 -0.12 0.60 -4.64
CA GLU A 106 1.00 1.48 -4.27
C GLU A 106 2.16 1.34 -5.24
N GLY A 107 2.53 0.10 -5.58
CA GLY A 107 3.52 -0.17 -6.63
C GLY A 107 3.09 0.41 -7.97
N MET A 108 1.84 0.16 -8.39
CA MET A 108 1.30 0.71 -9.64
C MET A 108 1.35 2.24 -9.65
N ALA A 109 1.07 2.93 -8.54
CA ALA A 109 1.13 4.38 -8.44
C ALA A 109 2.56 4.89 -8.70
N VAL A 110 3.58 4.26 -8.12
CA VAL A 110 4.99 4.59 -8.38
C VAL A 110 5.31 4.38 -9.86
N GLY A 111 4.94 3.22 -10.43
CA GLY A 111 5.20 2.89 -11.83
C GLY A 111 4.59 3.90 -12.79
N VAL A 112 3.33 4.28 -12.60
CA VAL A 112 2.63 5.28 -13.43
C VAL A 112 3.33 6.64 -13.38
N VAL A 113 3.75 7.09 -12.20
CA VAL A 113 4.44 8.39 -12.06
C VAL A 113 5.81 8.36 -12.72
N TYR A 114 6.59 7.27 -12.58
CA TYR A 114 7.86 7.15 -13.31
C TYR A 114 7.67 7.02 -14.81
N ALA A 115 6.68 6.26 -15.28
CA ALA A 115 6.35 6.17 -16.70
C ALA A 115 5.98 7.56 -17.27
N GLY A 116 5.17 8.34 -16.54
CA GLY A 116 4.82 9.70 -16.91
C GLY A 116 6.06 10.60 -17.02
N TYR A 117 6.98 10.54 -16.06
CA TYR A 117 8.25 11.27 -16.12
C TYR A 117 9.09 10.85 -17.33
N LEU A 118 9.26 9.55 -17.56
CA LEU A 118 10.10 9.02 -18.65
C LEU A 118 9.53 9.32 -20.04
N THR A 119 8.21 9.43 -20.16
CA THR A 119 7.53 9.82 -21.41
C THR A 119 7.50 11.33 -21.65
N GLY A 120 8.14 12.11 -20.78
CA GLY A 120 8.27 13.57 -20.94
C GLY A 120 7.01 14.36 -20.58
N ASN A 121 6.16 13.82 -19.69
CA ASN A 121 4.99 14.53 -19.21
C ASN A 121 5.41 15.79 -18.41
N ALA A 122 5.02 16.96 -18.87
CA ALA A 122 5.44 18.25 -18.31
C ALA A 122 4.96 18.49 -16.86
N GLN A 123 3.89 17.83 -16.43
CA GLN A 123 3.35 17.96 -15.08
C GLN A 123 4.02 17.00 -14.07
N ILE A 124 4.80 16.01 -14.55
CA ILE A 124 5.45 15.03 -13.69
C ILE A 124 6.97 15.27 -13.69
N THR A 125 7.47 15.68 -12.54
CA THR A 125 8.90 15.94 -12.36
C THR A 125 9.60 14.72 -11.74
N LEU A 126 10.91 14.58 -11.99
CA LEU A 126 11.73 13.56 -11.30
C LEU A 126 11.64 13.72 -9.78
N MET A 127 11.66 14.96 -9.29
CA MET A 127 11.55 15.21 -7.86
C MET A 127 10.21 14.73 -7.29
N GLY A 128 9.10 14.95 -8.02
CA GLY A 128 7.78 14.44 -7.63
C GLY A 128 7.75 12.90 -7.56
N ALA A 129 8.35 12.23 -8.54
CA ALA A 129 8.47 10.77 -8.55
C ALA A 129 9.32 10.25 -7.38
N LEU A 130 10.44 10.91 -7.09
CA LEU A 130 11.32 10.55 -5.96
C LEU A 130 10.63 10.77 -4.62
N VAL A 131 9.91 11.88 -4.43
CA VAL A 131 9.16 12.18 -3.20
C VAL A 131 8.07 11.15 -2.96
N LEU A 132 7.31 10.78 -4.00
CA LEU A 132 6.32 9.70 -3.91
C LEU A 132 6.97 8.38 -3.49
N SER A 133 8.04 7.97 -4.17
CA SER A 133 8.73 6.71 -3.87
C SER A 133 9.31 6.69 -2.46
N LEU A 134 9.89 7.82 -2.01
CA LEU A 134 10.41 7.94 -0.66
C LEU A 134 9.29 7.87 0.38
N GLY A 135 8.15 8.51 0.12
CA GLY A 135 6.97 8.45 0.97
C GLY A 135 6.50 7.02 1.17
N ILE A 136 6.32 6.28 0.07
CA ILE A 136 5.92 4.87 0.08
C ILE A 136 6.98 4.01 0.78
N ALA A 137 8.27 4.21 0.51
CA ALA A 137 9.33 3.48 1.19
C ALA A 137 9.33 3.70 2.72
N ILE A 138 9.00 4.92 3.18
CA ILE A 138 8.92 5.23 4.62
C ILE A 138 7.69 4.57 5.25
N GLN A 139 6.53 4.56 4.59
CA GLN A 139 5.32 3.90 5.11
C GLN A 139 5.44 2.37 5.14
N ASN A 140 6.22 1.76 4.24
CA ASN A 140 6.50 0.32 4.23
C ASN A 140 7.25 -0.17 5.48
N PHE A 141 7.91 0.72 6.21
CA PHE A 141 8.54 0.35 7.47
C PHE A 141 7.50 -0.07 8.53
N PRO A 142 6.47 0.73 8.88
CA PRO A 142 5.40 0.29 9.76
C PRO A 142 4.60 -0.89 9.22
N GLU A 143 4.33 -0.95 7.93
CA GLU A 143 3.56 -2.05 7.31
C GLU A 143 4.27 -3.39 7.43
N GLY A 144 5.57 -3.44 7.12
CA GLY A 144 6.37 -4.62 7.33
C GLY A 144 6.47 -5.05 8.81
N ALA A 145 6.37 -4.12 9.77
CA ALA A 145 6.29 -4.42 11.19
C ALA A 145 4.92 -5.01 11.57
N ILE A 146 3.83 -4.44 11.03
CA ILE A 146 2.45 -4.90 11.24
C ILE A 146 2.26 -6.36 10.80
N ILE A 147 2.99 -6.84 9.80
CA ILE A 147 2.98 -8.25 9.38
C ILE A 147 3.94 -9.09 10.19
N SER A 148 5.21 -8.70 10.24
CA SER A 148 6.26 -9.56 10.76
C SER A 148 6.18 -9.79 12.27
N LEU A 149 5.66 -8.83 13.06
CA LEU A 149 5.54 -8.97 14.50
C LEU A 149 4.41 -9.93 14.91
N PRO A 150 3.18 -9.85 14.39
CA PRO A 150 2.15 -10.85 14.66
C PRO A 150 2.56 -12.27 14.22
N LEU A 151 3.17 -12.44 13.04
CA LEU A 151 3.70 -13.71 12.60
C LEU A 151 4.69 -14.30 13.62
N ARG A 152 5.50 -13.44 14.21
CA ARG A 152 6.44 -13.84 15.26
C ARG A 152 5.74 -14.18 16.58
N SER A 153 4.72 -13.41 16.99
CA SER A 153 3.96 -13.65 18.22
C SER A 153 3.17 -14.97 18.18
N GLU A 154 2.73 -15.40 17.00
CA GLU A 154 2.09 -16.71 16.76
C GLU A 154 3.08 -17.88 16.74
N GLY A 155 4.34 -17.67 17.11
CA GLY A 155 5.36 -18.72 17.27
C GLY A 155 6.22 -18.98 16.03
N MET A 156 6.02 -18.21 14.93
CA MET A 156 6.85 -18.35 13.73
C MET A 156 8.30 -17.93 14.01
N GLY A 157 9.27 -18.66 13.46
CA GLY A 157 10.69 -18.31 13.57
C GLY A 157 10.99 -16.93 12.96
N LYS A 158 11.95 -16.18 13.54
CA LYS A 158 12.28 -14.80 13.12
C LYS A 158 12.51 -14.66 11.60
N MET A 159 13.24 -15.58 10.98
CA MET A 159 13.49 -15.57 9.54
C MET A 159 12.22 -15.75 8.72
N LYS A 160 11.32 -16.64 9.11
CA LYS A 160 10.05 -16.86 8.42
C LYS A 160 9.13 -15.66 8.57
N ALA A 161 9.04 -15.06 9.76
CA ALA A 161 8.27 -13.86 10.02
C ALA A 161 8.82 -12.66 9.22
N PHE A 162 10.14 -12.50 9.16
CA PHE A 162 10.81 -11.50 8.30
C PHE A 162 10.48 -11.72 6.83
N ALA A 163 10.63 -12.97 6.34
CA ALA A 163 10.31 -13.31 4.95
C ALA A 163 8.85 -13.03 4.60
N GLY A 164 7.90 -13.32 5.50
CA GLY A 164 6.48 -12.98 5.32
C GLY A 164 6.26 -11.47 5.12
N GLY A 165 6.90 -10.64 5.95
CA GLY A 165 6.81 -9.18 5.81
C GLY A 165 7.57 -8.63 4.59
N VAL A 166 8.60 -9.30 4.10
CA VAL A 166 9.29 -8.91 2.85
C VAL A 166 8.45 -9.31 1.64
N LEU A 167 7.89 -10.52 1.64
CA LEU A 167 7.08 -11.02 0.53
C LEU A 167 5.82 -10.18 0.29
N SER A 168 5.20 -9.68 1.37
CA SER A 168 4.05 -8.77 1.22
C SER A 168 4.40 -7.45 0.55
N GLY A 169 5.64 -6.94 0.72
CA GLY A 169 6.11 -5.71 0.09
C GLY A 169 6.72 -5.90 -1.30
N ILE A 170 7.11 -7.14 -1.67
CA ILE A 170 7.77 -7.39 -2.96
C ILE A 170 6.84 -7.15 -4.17
N VAL A 171 5.53 -7.16 -3.93
CA VAL A 171 4.53 -6.87 -4.96
C VAL A 171 4.55 -5.41 -5.42
N GLU A 172 5.08 -4.49 -4.62
CA GLU A 172 5.20 -3.08 -5.00
C GLU A 172 6.18 -2.88 -6.15
N PRO A 173 7.47 -3.29 -6.05
CA PRO A 173 8.37 -3.16 -7.20
C PRO A 173 7.91 -3.99 -8.41
N VAL A 174 7.19 -5.10 -8.20
CA VAL A 174 6.59 -5.87 -9.30
C VAL A 174 5.42 -5.12 -9.93
N GLY A 175 4.57 -4.48 -9.11
CA GLY A 175 3.45 -3.66 -9.61
C GLY A 175 3.89 -2.35 -10.28
N ALA A 176 5.12 -1.90 -10.03
CA ALA A 176 5.68 -0.69 -10.62
C ALA A 176 6.26 -0.88 -12.04
N VAL A 177 6.41 -2.10 -12.53
CA VAL A 177 6.93 -2.44 -13.87
C VAL A 177 5.78 -2.64 -14.84
#